data_30f527684727c69abac718619630bb48
#
_entry.id   30f527684727c69abac718619630bb48
#
_cell.length_a   1.000
_cell.length_b   1.000
_cell.length_c   1.000
_cell.angle_alpha   90.00
_cell.angle_beta   90.00
_cell.angle_gamma   90.00
#
_symmetry.space_group_name_H-M   'P 1'
#
loop_
_entity.id
_entity.type
_entity.pdbx_description
1 polymer ?
#
loop_
_entity_poly.entity_id
_entity_poly.type
_entity_poly.pdbx_seq_one_letter_code
_entity_poly.pdbx_strand_id
1 'polypeptide(L)'
;MTQTETRTGKYQCCMVMAGGGFRFGYYLGMYAAAVETHNKPDLLLASCGGSIAAAVIQALPDDAQRKAWISSPAMYQFLCGLQSTPKAAIGRSFIHAVKRRLTVKRATRIPDLFSDYFFDIPAELPLPPLQPQSIDPVAVAIIGGRILFSKAEIGQRRAGRKLFAETVFCNPRTAALLDGMRSPMSEPLWGDNAIAPQLLTDVHMPIGDAVRISISDMFYFRCHSHQASHYTGGVVDLFPIELANKLAQRVVMELKAPFNQATAIPAWRAVLGVDGNQRLRHVHRQHADVWIDSSDVESIFHKSGMQQKLSWPKNRLRLLMPTRYESYVEHVEAQWQYGYQRGLEAFGKPHANYKQHMRHATRYNKP
;
A
#
# COMPACT_ATOMS: atom_id res chain seq x y z
N MET A 1 -1.98 38.29 10.51
CA MET A 1 -2.99 37.24 10.24
C MET A 1 -3.12 37.11 8.74
N THR A 2 -2.30 36.25 8.14
CA THR A 2 -2.35 35.90 6.69
C THR A 2 -3.42 34.84 6.53
N GLN A 3 -4.54 35.19 5.89
CA GLN A 3 -5.56 34.26 5.46
C GLN A 3 -4.92 33.27 4.48
N THR A 4 -4.78 32.01 4.91
CA THR A 4 -4.46 30.91 4.00
C THR A 4 -5.66 30.73 3.08
N GLU A 5 -5.58 31.27 1.86
CA GLU A 5 -6.57 30.97 0.82
C GLU A 5 -6.68 29.46 0.68
N THR A 6 -7.83 28.92 1.02
CA THR A 6 -8.15 27.49 0.81
C THR A 6 -8.17 27.27 -0.70
N ARG A 7 -7.08 26.72 -1.25
CA ARG A 7 -7.03 26.26 -2.64
C ARG A 7 -8.11 25.20 -2.83
N THR A 8 -9.24 25.58 -3.43
CA THR A 8 -10.41 24.71 -3.65
C THR A 8 -10.28 23.81 -4.89
N GLY A 9 -9.24 24.00 -5.69
CA GLY A 9 -8.99 23.23 -6.91
C GLY A 9 -8.22 21.93 -6.70
N LYS A 10 -8.24 21.04 -7.72
CA LYS A 10 -7.42 19.81 -7.76
C LYS A 10 -5.94 20.11 -7.49
N TYR A 11 -5.23 19.09 -7.02
CA TYR A 11 -3.76 19.10 -6.98
C TYR A 11 -3.20 19.13 -8.40
N GLN A 12 -1.97 19.64 -8.54
CA GLN A 12 -1.32 19.69 -9.86
C GLN A 12 -0.84 18.30 -10.28
N CYS A 13 -0.23 17.57 -9.35
CA CYS A 13 0.35 16.26 -9.61
C CYS A 13 0.19 15.33 -8.42
N CYS A 14 -0.44 14.18 -8.61
CA CYS A 14 -0.53 13.10 -7.63
C CYS A 14 0.41 11.97 -8.01
N MET A 15 1.30 11.58 -7.10
CA MET A 15 2.06 10.33 -7.23
C MET A 15 1.41 9.26 -6.37
N VAL A 16 1.03 8.15 -6.99
CA VAL A 16 0.48 6.99 -6.27
C VAL A 16 1.61 6.07 -5.83
N MET A 17 1.72 5.85 -4.52
CA MET A 17 2.66 4.93 -3.89
C MET A 17 1.91 3.70 -3.41
N ALA A 18 1.77 2.74 -4.30
CA ALA A 18 1.03 1.50 -4.06
C ALA A 18 1.76 0.57 -3.06
N GLY A 19 1.14 -0.55 -2.69
CA GLY A 19 1.79 -1.51 -1.80
C GLY A 19 3.04 -2.14 -2.41
N GLY A 20 4.15 -2.11 -1.69
CA GLY A 20 5.45 -2.69 -2.07
C GLY A 20 6.05 -3.60 -0.99
N GLY A 21 5.29 -3.90 0.06
CA GLY A 21 5.79 -4.61 1.23
C GLY A 21 6.93 -3.84 1.90
N PHE A 22 8.02 -4.52 2.22
CA PHE A 22 9.21 -3.92 2.85
C PHE A 22 10.16 -3.22 1.87
N ARG A 23 9.78 -3.03 0.60
CA ARG A 23 10.58 -2.37 -0.43
C ARG A 23 10.22 -0.89 -0.59
N PHE A 24 9.75 -0.25 0.46
CA PHE A 24 9.33 1.16 0.44
C PHE A 24 10.47 2.14 0.11
N GLY A 25 11.75 1.73 0.21
CA GLY A 25 12.92 2.53 -0.18
C GLY A 25 12.90 2.96 -1.65
N TYR A 26 12.37 2.15 -2.56
CA TYR A 26 12.31 2.55 -3.97
C TYR A 26 11.33 3.69 -4.25
N TYR A 27 10.30 3.88 -3.42
CA TYR A 27 9.41 5.04 -3.56
C TYR A 27 10.12 6.36 -3.27
N LEU A 28 11.08 6.36 -2.34
CA LEU A 28 11.92 7.55 -2.08
C LEU A 28 12.76 7.90 -3.32
N GLY A 29 13.32 6.90 -3.98
CA GLY A 29 14.05 7.09 -5.24
C GLY A 29 13.16 7.61 -6.36
N MET A 30 11.96 7.04 -6.54
CA MET A 30 10.98 7.54 -7.53
C MET A 30 10.61 9.01 -7.27
N TYR A 31 10.42 9.37 -6.01
CA TYR A 31 10.12 10.76 -5.63
C TYR A 31 11.31 11.69 -5.90
N ALA A 32 12.56 11.25 -5.61
CA ALA A 32 13.75 12.00 -5.91
C ALA A 32 13.89 12.30 -7.41
N ALA A 33 13.65 11.29 -8.26
CA ALA A 33 13.61 11.45 -9.71
C ALA A 33 12.54 12.44 -10.18
N ALA A 34 11.34 12.40 -9.56
CA ALA A 34 10.28 13.36 -9.85
C ALA A 34 10.68 14.79 -9.50
N VAL A 35 11.37 15.00 -8.38
CA VAL A 35 11.88 16.32 -7.98
C VAL A 35 12.93 16.82 -8.95
N GLU A 36 13.91 16.00 -9.29
CA GLU A 36 15.02 16.36 -10.17
C GLU A 36 14.54 16.70 -11.59
N THR A 37 13.55 15.97 -12.09
CA THR A 37 12.99 16.17 -13.42
C THR A 37 11.90 17.25 -13.47
N HIS A 38 11.74 18.07 -12.43
CA HIS A 38 10.70 19.10 -12.30
C HIS A 38 9.26 18.57 -12.38
N ASN A 39 9.05 17.32 -12.00
CA ASN A 39 7.75 16.65 -11.90
C ASN A 39 7.32 16.42 -10.45
N LYS A 40 7.83 17.22 -9.49
CA LYS A 40 7.53 17.09 -8.06
C LYS A 40 6.02 17.03 -7.84
N PRO A 41 5.48 15.95 -7.22
CA PRO A 41 4.07 15.89 -6.85
C PRO A 41 3.78 16.83 -5.68
N ASP A 42 2.58 17.40 -5.67
CA ASP A 42 2.02 18.16 -4.53
C ASP A 42 1.03 17.30 -3.70
N LEU A 43 0.73 16.07 -4.17
CA LEU A 43 -0.02 15.06 -3.42
C LEU A 43 0.66 13.69 -3.55
N LEU A 44 0.80 12.97 -2.44
CA LEU A 44 1.14 11.55 -2.38
C LEU A 44 -0.10 10.78 -1.94
N LEU A 45 -0.56 9.84 -2.76
CA LEU A 45 -1.66 8.93 -2.43
C LEU A 45 -1.06 7.55 -2.21
N ALA A 46 -1.12 7.04 -0.98
CA ALA A 46 -0.30 5.92 -0.56
C ALA A 46 -1.09 4.78 0.07
N SER A 47 -0.64 3.55 -0.18
CA SER A 47 -1.18 2.31 0.39
C SER A 47 -0.07 1.41 0.91
N CYS A 48 -0.31 0.68 2.00
CA CYS A 48 0.59 -0.31 2.58
C CYS A 48 2.03 0.23 2.76
N GLY A 49 3.07 -0.44 2.25
CA GLY A 49 4.47 0.01 2.33
C GLY A 49 4.71 1.41 1.75
N GLY A 50 3.92 1.83 0.74
CA GLY A 50 3.99 3.18 0.18
C GLY A 50 3.64 4.27 1.20
N SER A 51 2.80 3.97 2.19
CA SER A 51 2.44 4.92 3.24
C SER A 51 3.61 5.30 4.16
N ILE A 52 4.55 4.37 4.39
CA ILE A 52 5.78 4.66 5.13
C ILE A 52 6.63 5.67 4.35
N ALA A 53 6.83 5.43 3.05
CA ALA A 53 7.59 6.34 2.21
C ALA A 53 6.94 7.73 2.13
N ALA A 54 5.61 7.79 1.97
CA ALA A 54 4.88 9.05 1.93
C ALA A 54 5.03 9.86 3.23
N ALA A 55 4.94 9.19 4.39
CA ALA A 55 5.14 9.85 5.69
C ALA A 55 6.58 10.37 5.85
N VAL A 56 7.58 9.61 5.41
CA VAL A 56 8.99 10.04 5.42
C VAL A 56 9.21 11.26 4.52
N ILE A 57 8.64 11.25 3.31
CA ILE A 57 8.76 12.36 2.36
C ILE A 57 8.10 13.62 2.93
N GLN A 58 6.94 13.50 3.58
CA GLN A 58 6.25 14.62 4.18
C GLN A 58 7.04 15.24 5.35
N ALA A 59 7.68 14.38 6.16
CA ALA A 59 8.35 14.83 7.37
C ALA A 59 9.77 15.38 7.12
N LEU A 60 10.47 14.92 6.08
CA LEU A 60 11.87 15.25 5.84
C LEU A 60 12.05 16.02 4.52
N PRO A 61 12.77 17.18 4.54
CA PRO A 61 12.81 18.10 3.41
C PRO A 61 13.66 17.61 2.24
N ASP A 62 14.72 16.85 2.49
CA ASP A 62 15.68 16.46 1.46
C ASP A 62 15.94 14.94 1.39
N ASP A 63 16.53 14.50 0.27
CA ASP A 63 16.76 13.08 0.02
C ASP A 63 17.83 12.46 0.90
N ALA A 64 18.85 13.22 1.31
CA ALA A 64 19.90 12.71 2.18
C ALA A 64 19.32 12.35 3.55
N GLN A 65 18.47 13.22 4.10
CA GLN A 65 17.77 12.97 5.35
C GLN A 65 16.79 11.79 5.24
N ARG A 66 16.04 11.67 4.13
CA ARG A 66 15.12 10.56 3.88
C ARG A 66 15.86 9.22 3.81
N LYS A 67 16.98 9.18 3.06
CA LYS A 67 17.84 8.01 2.98
C LYS A 67 18.45 7.65 4.33
N ALA A 68 19.00 8.62 5.05
CA ALA A 68 19.58 8.42 6.37
C ALA A 68 18.53 7.87 7.35
N TRP A 69 17.30 8.39 7.29
CA TRP A 69 16.24 7.95 8.18
C TRP A 69 15.81 6.50 7.88
N ILE A 70 15.55 6.16 6.60
CA ILE A 70 15.08 4.82 6.23
C ILE A 70 16.15 3.75 6.42
N SER A 71 17.42 4.11 6.33
CA SER A 71 18.58 3.23 6.63
C SER A 71 19.02 3.28 8.09
N SER A 72 18.30 3.98 8.97
CA SER A 72 18.69 4.16 10.36
C SER A 72 18.68 2.85 11.17
N PRO A 73 19.49 2.77 12.26
CA PRO A 73 19.43 1.65 13.18
C PRO A 73 18.04 1.44 13.78
N ALA A 74 17.27 2.50 14.02
CA ALA A 74 15.90 2.40 14.55
C ALA A 74 14.96 1.68 13.58
N MET A 75 15.01 2.01 12.28
CA MET A 75 14.24 1.31 11.25
C MET A 75 14.69 -0.14 11.10
N TYR A 76 15.99 -0.41 11.11
CA TYR A 76 16.50 -1.77 11.08
C TYR A 76 16.02 -2.61 12.27
N GLN A 77 16.09 -2.06 13.48
CA GLN A 77 15.59 -2.73 14.70
C GLN A 77 14.08 -2.96 14.64
N PHE A 78 13.31 -1.99 14.16
CA PHE A 78 11.87 -2.16 13.96
C PHE A 78 11.56 -3.33 13.02
N LEU A 79 12.23 -3.41 11.89
CA LEU A 79 12.03 -4.50 10.92
C LEU A 79 12.49 -5.86 11.47
N CYS A 80 13.60 -5.90 12.21
CA CYS A 80 14.05 -7.11 12.91
C CYS A 80 13.09 -7.53 14.04
N GLY A 81 12.36 -6.60 14.60
CA GLY A 81 11.34 -6.83 15.63
C GLY A 81 10.04 -7.48 15.13
N LEU A 82 9.87 -7.64 13.82
CA LEU A 82 8.72 -8.34 13.24
C LEU A 82 8.82 -9.84 13.54
N GLN A 83 7.93 -10.34 14.38
CA GLN A 83 7.95 -11.71 14.86
C GLN A 83 6.83 -12.57 14.26
N SER A 84 7.14 -13.82 13.94
CA SER A 84 6.15 -14.79 13.46
C SER A 84 5.24 -15.25 14.60
N THR A 85 3.94 -15.16 14.42
CA THR A 85 2.94 -15.70 15.36
C THR A 85 2.83 -17.23 15.27
N PRO A 86 2.15 -17.90 16.23
CA PRO A 86 1.84 -19.33 16.11
C PRO A 86 0.99 -19.67 14.87
N LYS A 87 0.27 -18.70 14.30
CA LYS A 87 -0.53 -18.87 13.08
C LYS A 87 0.33 -18.99 11.82
N ALA A 88 1.57 -18.51 11.86
CA ALA A 88 2.54 -18.66 10.78
C ALA A 88 3.11 -20.10 10.66
N ALA A 89 2.64 -21.07 11.44
CA ALA A 89 3.03 -22.49 11.32
C ALA A 89 2.69 -23.05 9.94
N ILE A 90 3.64 -23.73 9.28
CA ILE A 90 3.55 -24.18 7.88
C ILE A 90 2.30 -25.05 7.67
N GLY A 91 2.04 -26.03 8.53
CA GLY A 91 0.88 -26.90 8.40
C GLY A 91 -0.45 -26.15 8.43
N ARG A 92 -0.60 -25.18 9.34
CA ARG A 92 -1.80 -24.33 9.40
C ARG A 92 -1.89 -23.39 8.21
N SER A 93 -0.79 -22.73 7.84
CA SER A 93 -0.75 -21.84 6.68
C SER A 93 -1.08 -22.58 5.38
N PHE A 94 -0.59 -23.82 5.22
CA PHE A 94 -0.89 -24.67 4.07
C PHE A 94 -2.36 -25.10 4.07
N ILE A 95 -2.89 -25.60 5.18
CA ILE A 95 -4.30 -25.99 5.31
C ILE A 95 -5.21 -24.78 5.05
N HIS A 96 -4.90 -23.62 5.60
CA HIS A 96 -5.65 -22.38 5.34
C HIS A 96 -5.57 -21.95 3.87
N ALA A 97 -4.39 -22.03 3.23
CA ALA A 97 -4.22 -21.72 1.81
C ALA A 97 -5.00 -22.68 0.92
N VAL A 98 -4.91 -24.00 1.17
CA VAL A 98 -5.66 -25.03 0.45
C VAL A 98 -7.17 -24.88 0.67
N LYS A 99 -7.61 -24.70 1.92
CA LYS A 99 -9.01 -24.45 2.24
C LYS A 99 -9.53 -23.20 1.58
N ARG A 100 -8.78 -22.11 1.58
CA ARG A 100 -9.10 -20.86 0.87
C ARG A 100 -9.16 -21.08 -0.64
N ARG A 101 -8.24 -21.86 -1.22
CA ARG A 101 -8.23 -22.18 -2.65
C ARG A 101 -9.42 -23.04 -3.09
N LEU A 102 -9.82 -23.99 -2.26
CA LEU A 102 -10.90 -24.95 -2.58
C LEU A 102 -12.31 -24.44 -2.23
N THR A 103 -12.46 -23.62 -1.18
CA THR A 103 -13.77 -23.23 -0.64
C THR A 103 -14.23 -21.83 -1.01
N VAL A 104 -13.36 -21.00 -1.63
CA VAL A 104 -13.65 -19.57 -1.71
C VAL A 104 -14.02 -19.12 -3.11
N LYS A 105 -15.31 -19.08 -3.32
CA LYS A 105 -15.87 -18.32 -4.45
C LYS A 105 -16.11 -16.83 -4.15
N ARG A 106 -15.81 -16.21 -3.03
CA ARG A 106 -15.96 -14.76 -2.71
C ARG A 106 -16.45 -14.58 -1.26
N ALA A 107 -15.60 -14.10 -0.37
CA ALA A 107 -15.91 -13.54 0.97
C ALA A 107 -17.23 -14.05 1.59
N THR A 108 -17.39 -15.36 1.73
CA THR A 108 -18.67 -15.97 2.14
C THR A 108 -18.90 -15.89 3.65
N ARG A 109 -17.82 -15.69 4.40
CA ARG A 109 -17.83 -15.60 5.87
C ARG A 109 -17.10 -14.35 6.33
N ILE A 110 -17.45 -13.87 7.52
CA ILE A 110 -16.76 -12.76 8.20
C ILE A 110 -15.40 -13.27 8.68
N PRO A 111 -14.29 -12.64 8.24
CA PRO A 111 -12.93 -13.08 8.55
C PRO A 111 -12.52 -12.70 9.98
N ASP A 112 -11.60 -13.46 10.57
CA ASP A 112 -10.92 -13.07 11.79
C ASP A 112 -9.65 -12.28 11.44
N LEU A 113 -9.71 -10.95 11.51
CA LEU A 113 -8.57 -10.04 11.33
C LEU A 113 -7.95 -9.63 12.66
N PHE A 114 -8.53 -10.07 13.78
CA PHE A 114 -8.09 -9.71 15.12
C PHE A 114 -7.10 -10.71 15.70
N SER A 115 -7.19 -11.99 15.31
CA SER A 115 -6.35 -13.07 15.83
C SER A 115 -5.75 -14.00 14.76
N ASP A 116 -6.21 -13.95 13.50
CA ASP A 116 -5.70 -14.78 12.41
C ASP A 116 -4.72 -14.00 11.52
N TYR A 117 -3.48 -13.80 12.03
CA TYR A 117 -2.42 -13.08 11.32
C TYR A 117 -1.05 -13.75 11.56
N PHE A 118 -0.11 -13.51 10.62
CA PHE A 118 1.16 -14.23 10.59
C PHE A 118 2.28 -13.55 11.37
N PHE A 119 2.26 -12.22 11.49
CA PHE A 119 3.37 -11.48 12.06
C PHE A 119 2.88 -10.43 13.06
N ASP A 120 3.53 -10.40 14.22
CA ASP A 120 3.42 -9.29 15.16
C ASP A 120 4.28 -8.12 14.70
N ILE A 121 3.74 -6.93 14.81
CA ILE A 121 4.42 -5.66 14.54
C ILE A 121 4.76 -5.00 15.88
N PRO A 122 5.98 -4.43 16.05
CA PRO A 122 6.27 -3.59 17.19
C PRO A 122 5.24 -2.46 17.36
N ALA A 123 4.95 -2.12 18.61
CA ALA A 123 3.89 -1.14 18.92
C ALA A 123 4.15 0.23 18.30
N GLU A 124 5.41 0.65 18.29
CA GLU A 124 5.85 1.94 17.78
C GLU A 124 6.48 1.79 16.40
N LEU A 125 5.98 2.57 15.45
CA LEU A 125 6.59 2.75 14.15
C LEU A 125 7.61 3.89 14.26
N PRO A 126 8.88 3.69 13.91
CA PRO A 126 9.88 4.75 13.96
C PRO A 126 9.70 5.73 12.79
N LEU A 127 8.64 6.51 12.80
CA LEU A 127 8.42 7.58 11.81
C LEU A 127 9.12 8.86 12.26
N PRO A 128 9.67 9.66 11.32
CA PRO A 128 10.25 10.93 11.68
C PRO A 128 9.14 11.89 12.17
N PRO A 129 9.42 12.71 13.20
CA PRO A 129 8.46 13.70 13.63
C PRO A 129 8.18 14.71 12.52
N LEU A 130 6.91 15.08 12.35
CA LEU A 130 6.55 16.15 11.42
C LEU A 130 7.24 17.44 11.84
N GLN A 131 8.02 18.02 10.93
CA GLN A 131 8.68 19.30 11.19
C GLN A 131 7.72 20.46 10.87
N PRO A 132 7.54 21.42 11.77
CA PRO A 132 6.61 22.55 11.57
C PRO A 132 7.01 23.51 10.44
N GLN A 133 8.19 23.36 9.87
CA GLN A 133 8.87 24.38 9.06
C GLN A 133 8.96 24.11 7.55
N SER A 134 8.29 23.13 6.99
CA SER A 134 8.28 23.05 5.52
C SER A 134 7.33 24.11 4.95
N ILE A 135 7.89 25.03 4.16
CA ILE A 135 7.16 26.16 3.54
C ILE A 135 6.06 25.69 2.57
N ASP A 136 6.16 24.48 2.06
CA ASP A 136 5.16 23.84 1.19
C ASP A 136 5.25 22.30 1.31
N PRO A 137 4.76 21.73 2.41
CA PRO A 137 4.82 20.28 2.62
C PRO A 137 3.93 19.58 1.58
N VAL A 138 4.47 18.54 0.94
CA VAL A 138 3.66 17.67 0.08
C VAL A 138 2.48 17.12 0.88
N ALA A 139 1.27 17.20 0.31
CA ALA A 139 0.10 16.62 0.94
C ALA A 139 0.18 15.08 0.87
N VAL A 140 -0.27 14.42 1.93
CA VAL A 140 -0.32 12.96 2.01
C VAL A 140 -1.75 12.51 2.25
N ALA A 141 -2.18 11.50 1.49
CA ALA A 141 -3.42 10.77 1.66
C ALA A 141 -3.10 9.27 1.74
N ILE A 142 -3.57 8.61 2.79
CA ILE A 142 -3.25 7.21 3.08
C ILE A 142 -4.52 6.37 3.04
N ILE A 143 -4.47 5.25 2.32
CA ILE A 143 -5.60 4.31 2.20
C ILE A 143 -5.59 3.29 3.32
N GLY A 144 -6.75 3.07 3.92
CA GLY A 144 -7.05 1.97 4.82
C GLY A 144 -8.49 1.49 4.66
N GLY A 145 -8.89 0.51 5.43
CA GLY A 145 -10.24 -0.03 5.41
C GLY A 145 -10.86 -0.08 6.81
N ARG A 146 -11.91 0.71 7.08
CA ARG A 146 -12.65 0.61 8.33
C ARG A 146 -13.42 -0.71 8.37
N ILE A 147 -13.28 -1.45 9.47
CA ILE A 147 -13.98 -2.71 9.71
C ILE A 147 -15.41 -2.40 10.20
N LEU A 148 -16.41 -2.99 9.54
CA LEU A 148 -17.84 -2.75 9.80
C LEU A 148 -18.52 -3.91 10.55
N PHE A 149 -17.75 -4.78 11.18
CA PHE A 149 -18.26 -5.91 11.97
C PHE A 149 -17.55 -6.00 13.31
N SER A 150 -18.22 -6.61 14.27
CA SER A 150 -17.67 -6.85 15.61
C SER A 150 -16.95 -8.20 15.70
N LYS A 151 -16.14 -8.39 16.75
CA LYS A 151 -15.49 -9.68 17.03
C LYS A 151 -16.48 -10.83 17.23
N ALA A 152 -17.67 -10.55 17.75
CA ALA A 152 -18.71 -11.55 17.99
C ALA A 152 -19.32 -12.13 16.69
N GLU A 153 -19.14 -11.44 15.57
CA GLU A 153 -19.67 -11.85 14.26
C GLU A 153 -18.68 -12.70 13.44
N ILE A 154 -17.44 -12.87 13.92
CA ILE A 154 -16.41 -13.65 13.23
C ILE A 154 -16.91 -15.08 12.95
N GLY A 155 -16.65 -15.56 11.73
CA GLY A 155 -17.05 -16.90 11.29
C GLY A 155 -18.50 -17.02 10.80
N GLN A 156 -19.36 -16.06 11.10
CA GLN A 156 -20.74 -16.03 10.60
C GLN A 156 -20.77 -15.89 9.07
N ARG A 157 -21.90 -16.24 8.45
CA ARG A 157 -22.10 -16.02 7.01
C ARG A 157 -22.18 -14.52 6.73
N ARG A 158 -21.49 -14.06 5.69
CA ARG A 158 -21.55 -12.66 5.25
C ARG A 158 -22.93 -12.25 4.75
N ALA A 159 -23.63 -13.15 4.04
CA ALA A 159 -25.01 -12.95 3.53
C ALA A 159 -25.20 -11.60 2.79
N GLY A 160 -24.25 -11.24 1.92
CA GLY A 160 -24.29 -9.97 1.15
C GLY A 160 -23.89 -8.72 1.93
N ARG A 161 -23.65 -8.79 3.23
CA ARG A 161 -23.23 -7.65 4.06
C ARG A 161 -21.91 -7.06 3.57
N LYS A 162 -21.76 -5.76 3.74
CA LYS A 162 -20.50 -5.04 3.55
C LYS A 162 -19.72 -5.10 4.86
N LEU A 163 -18.46 -5.49 4.75
CA LEU A 163 -17.57 -5.72 5.90
C LEU A 163 -16.51 -4.64 6.07
N PHE A 164 -16.24 -3.88 5.01
CA PHE A 164 -15.19 -2.86 5.00
C PHE A 164 -15.69 -1.60 4.31
N ALA A 165 -15.32 -0.44 4.84
CA ALA A 165 -15.44 0.83 4.15
C ALA A 165 -14.04 1.34 3.83
N GLU A 166 -13.77 1.58 2.55
CA GLU A 166 -12.54 2.23 2.12
C GLU A 166 -12.45 3.59 2.79
N THR A 167 -11.31 3.89 3.40
CA THR A 167 -11.09 5.10 4.21
C THR A 167 -9.80 5.77 3.77
N VAL A 168 -9.87 7.08 3.54
CA VAL A 168 -8.74 7.92 3.17
C VAL A 168 -8.41 8.84 4.35
N PHE A 169 -7.24 8.63 4.96
CA PHE A 169 -6.68 9.50 6.00
C PHE A 169 -5.94 10.64 5.31
N CYS A 170 -6.41 11.87 5.44
CA CYS A 170 -5.94 12.97 4.61
C CYS A 170 -6.20 14.34 5.23
N ASN A 171 -5.69 15.39 4.59
CA ASN A 171 -6.01 16.77 4.98
C ASN A 171 -7.43 17.21 4.55
N PRO A 172 -7.96 18.32 5.09
CA PRO A 172 -9.31 18.81 4.77
C PRO A 172 -9.54 19.11 3.28
N ARG A 173 -8.51 19.59 2.55
CA ARG A 173 -8.60 19.84 1.10
C ARG A 173 -8.88 18.54 0.33
N THR A 174 -8.12 17.49 0.62
CA THR A 174 -8.30 16.17 0.00
C THR A 174 -9.67 15.60 0.31
N ALA A 175 -10.12 15.69 1.57
CA ALA A 175 -11.44 15.24 1.99
C ALA A 175 -12.56 15.95 1.21
N ALA A 176 -12.47 17.27 1.07
CA ALA A 176 -13.45 18.06 0.30
C ALA A 176 -13.50 17.66 -1.19
N LEU A 177 -12.35 17.34 -1.81
CA LEU A 177 -12.29 16.88 -3.19
C LEU A 177 -12.90 15.48 -3.40
N LEU A 178 -12.88 14.64 -2.36
CA LEU A 178 -13.45 13.29 -2.37
C LEU A 178 -14.92 13.26 -1.90
N ASP A 179 -15.47 14.39 -1.47
CA ASP A 179 -16.84 14.44 -0.98
C ASP A 179 -17.83 13.93 -2.04
N GLY A 180 -18.80 13.12 -1.61
CA GLY A 180 -19.77 12.47 -2.47
C GLY A 180 -19.22 11.35 -3.37
N MET A 181 -17.91 11.08 -3.36
CA MET A 181 -17.34 9.98 -4.14
C MET A 181 -17.67 8.63 -3.50
N ARG A 182 -18.00 7.66 -4.34
CA ARG A 182 -18.16 6.26 -3.92
C ARG A 182 -16.83 5.52 -4.04
N SER A 183 -16.63 4.52 -3.20
CA SER A 183 -15.46 3.64 -3.32
C SER A 183 -15.45 2.94 -4.68
N PRO A 184 -14.39 3.09 -5.48
CA PRO A 184 -14.23 2.39 -6.75
C PRO A 184 -14.24 0.87 -6.57
N MET A 185 -13.84 0.40 -5.39
CA MET A 185 -13.79 -1.02 -5.04
C MET A 185 -15.19 -1.61 -4.78
N SER A 186 -16.23 -0.79 -4.67
CA SER A 186 -17.62 -1.23 -4.49
C SER A 186 -18.39 -1.39 -5.79
N GLU A 187 -17.81 -1.05 -6.93
CA GLU A 187 -18.50 -1.06 -8.22
C GLU A 187 -18.99 -2.45 -8.63
N PRO A 188 -20.10 -2.54 -9.41
CA PRO A 188 -20.65 -3.81 -9.89
C PRO A 188 -19.66 -4.67 -10.68
N LEU A 189 -18.67 -4.05 -11.31
CA LEU A 189 -17.56 -4.73 -11.99
C LEU A 189 -16.86 -5.80 -11.13
N TRP A 190 -16.81 -5.57 -9.82
CA TRP A 190 -16.18 -6.49 -8.87
C TRP A 190 -17.13 -7.56 -8.34
N GLY A 191 -18.40 -7.55 -8.76
CA GLY A 191 -19.45 -8.47 -8.33
C GLY A 191 -19.83 -8.28 -6.86
N ASP A 192 -20.39 -9.32 -6.24
CA ASP A 192 -20.75 -9.29 -4.81
C ASP A 192 -19.50 -9.36 -3.93
N ASN A 193 -18.95 -8.20 -3.59
CA ASN A 193 -17.77 -8.03 -2.75
C ASN A 193 -18.13 -7.49 -1.36
N ALA A 194 -17.16 -7.51 -0.44
CA ALA A 194 -17.35 -7.13 0.96
C ALA A 194 -17.12 -5.61 1.22
N ILE A 195 -16.85 -4.80 0.20
CA ILE A 195 -16.52 -3.37 0.35
C ILE A 195 -17.79 -2.53 0.22
N ALA A 196 -18.00 -1.62 1.17
CA ALA A 196 -19.14 -0.71 1.19
C ALA A 196 -19.03 0.34 0.06
N PRO A 197 -20.17 0.82 -0.48
CA PRO A 197 -20.16 1.88 -1.47
C PRO A 197 -19.62 3.22 -0.95
N GLN A 198 -19.76 3.46 0.35
CA GLN A 198 -19.34 4.70 0.97
C GLN A 198 -17.81 4.77 1.05
N LEU A 199 -17.22 5.79 0.45
CA LEU A 199 -15.84 6.21 0.69
C LEU A 199 -15.82 7.11 1.93
N LEU A 200 -15.00 6.77 2.91
CA LEU A 200 -14.83 7.56 4.12
C LEU A 200 -13.56 8.41 4.03
N THR A 201 -13.60 9.59 4.62
CA THR A 201 -12.41 10.42 4.84
C THR A 201 -12.25 10.71 6.33
N ASP A 202 -11.00 10.76 6.81
CA ASP A 202 -10.68 11.13 8.18
C ASP A 202 -9.52 12.13 8.16
N VAL A 203 -9.80 13.34 8.64
CA VAL A 203 -8.84 14.46 8.66
C VAL A 203 -8.14 14.63 10.01
N HIS A 204 -8.51 13.80 10.98
CA HIS A 204 -8.00 13.87 12.36
C HIS A 204 -7.09 12.71 12.73
N MET A 205 -7.03 11.66 11.89
CA MET A 205 -6.18 10.50 12.14
C MET A 205 -4.71 10.90 12.16
N PRO A 206 -3.97 10.64 13.26
CA PRO A 206 -2.53 10.87 13.30
C PRO A 206 -1.82 10.09 12.21
N ILE A 207 -0.81 10.67 11.56
CA ILE A 207 -0.12 10.03 10.44
C ILE A 207 0.51 8.69 10.83
N GLY A 208 1.02 8.56 12.04
CA GLY A 208 1.56 7.30 12.56
C GLY A 208 0.51 6.19 12.61
N ASP A 209 -0.71 6.50 13.07
CA ASP A 209 -1.83 5.56 13.08
C ASP A 209 -2.30 5.26 11.66
N ALA A 210 -2.40 6.26 10.78
CA ALA A 210 -2.77 6.07 9.37
C ALA A 210 -1.79 5.12 8.66
N VAL A 211 -0.48 5.29 8.85
CA VAL A 211 0.55 4.39 8.32
C VAL A 211 0.41 3.00 8.94
N ARG A 212 0.25 2.92 10.28
CA ARG A 212 0.08 1.65 10.98
C ARG A 212 -1.17 0.90 10.52
N ILE A 213 -2.25 1.61 10.24
CA ILE A 213 -3.46 1.05 9.62
C ILE A 213 -3.12 0.53 8.22
N SER A 214 -2.54 1.37 7.37
CA SER A 214 -2.32 1.05 5.95
C SER A 214 -1.45 -0.18 5.75
N ILE A 215 -0.48 -0.45 6.62
CA ILE A 215 0.36 -1.66 6.58
C ILE A 215 -0.31 -2.89 7.22
N SER A 216 -1.46 -2.74 7.89
CA SER A 216 -2.19 -3.86 8.54
C SER A 216 -2.93 -4.74 7.52
N ASP A 217 -2.21 -5.22 6.53
CA ASP A 217 -2.77 -6.08 5.49
C ASP A 217 -3.26 -7.41 6.07
N MET A 218 -4.46 -7.80 5.64
CA MET A 218 -5.16 -8.97 6.11
C MET A 218 -4.30 -10.25 6.08
N PHE A 219 -4.32 -10.99 7.15
CA PHE A 219 -3.54 -12.19 7.42
C PHE A 219 -2.04 -11.99 7.57
N TYR A 220 -1.47 -10.86 7.16
CA TYR A 220 -0.08 -10.53 7.42
C TYR A 220 0.09 -9.98 8.82
N PHE A 221 -0.65 -8.90 9.11
CA PHE A 221 -0.56 -8.20 10.38
C PHE A 221 -1.95 -8.03 10.99
N ARG A 222 -1.97 -7.94 12.31
CA ARG A 222 -3.19 -7.66 13.07
C ARG A 222 -3.80 -6.34 12.60
N CYS A 223 -5.14 -6.31 12.48
CA CYS A 223 -5.87 -5.06 12.28
C CYS A 223 -5.54 -4.06 13.38
N HIS A 224 -5.50 -2.77 13.04
CA HIS A 224 -5.21 -1.70 13.98
C HIS A 224 -6.51 -1.17 14.59
N SER A 225 -6.45 -0.81 15.88
CA SER A 225 -7.57 -0.20 16.59
C SER A 225 -7.19 1.23 16.95
N HIS A 226 -8.01 2.18 16.54
CA HIS A 226 -7.90 3.58 16.95
C HIS A 226 -9.22 4.03 17.51
N GLN A 227 -9.21 4.53 18.76
CA GLN A 227 -10.42 4.83 19.53
C GLN A 227 -11.40 3.62 19.54
N ALA A 228 -12.66 3.83 19.22
CA ALA A 228 -13.69 2.77 19.15
C ALA A 228 -13.78 2.05 17.81
N SER A 229 -12.90 2.37 16.84
CA SER A 229 -12.94 1.81 15.49
C SER A 229 -11.78 0.84 15.24
N HIS A 230 -12.01 -0.12 14.35
CA HIS A 230 -11.00 -1.07 13.91
C HIS A 230 -10.77 -0.91 12.41
N TYR A 231 -9.52 -1.10 11.97
CA TYR A 231 -9.12 -0.88 10.58
C TYR A 231 -8.22 -1.99 10.08
N THR A 232 -8.36 -2.35 8.81
CA THR A 232 -7.44 -3.20 8.05
C THR A 232 -6.62 -2.35 7.08
N GLY A 233 -5.61 -2.97 6.45
CA GLY A 233 -4.62 -2.29 5.63
C GLY A 233 -5.12 -1.68 4.33
N GLY A 234 -4.23 -0.98 3.66
CA GLY A 234 -4.44 -0.34 2.37
C GLY A 234 -4.70 -1.31 1.21
N VAL A 235 -4.57 -2.61 1.47
CA VAL A 235 -4.95 -3.69 0.55
C VAL A 235 -6.42 -3.63 0.12
N VAL A 236 -7.26 -2.87 0.81
CA VAL A 236 -8.64 -2.58 0.40
C VAL A 236 -8.67 -1.92 -0.98
N ASP A 237 -7.80 -0.96 -1.24
CA ASP A 237 -7.44 -0.48 -2.58
C ASP A 237 -5.94 -0.13 -2.66
N LEU A 238 -5.15 -1.07 -3.18
CA LEU A 238 -3.70 -0.87 -3.34
C LEU A 238 -3.35 0.10 -4.47
N PHE A 239 -4.25 0.29 -5.43
CA PHE A 239 -3.99 1.04 -6.66
C PHE A 239 -5.11 2.05 -6.91
N PRO A 240 -5.24 3.08 -6.07
CA PRO A 240 -6.38 4.00 -6.05
C PRO A 240 -6.31 5.03 -7.20
N ILE A 241 -6.25 4.56 -8.46
CA ILE A 241 -6.09 5.41 -9.64
C ILE A 241 -7.31 6.32 -9.86
N GLU A 242 -8.51 5.84 -9.53
CA GLU A 242 -9.74 6.63 -9.65
C GLU A 242 -9.74 7.80 -8.65
N LEU A 243 -9.25 7.55 -7.42
CA LEU A 243 -9.08 8.60 -6.42
C LEU A 243 -8.00 9.59 -6.90
N ALA A 244 -6.87 9.10 -7.42
CA ALA A 244 -5.82 9.96 -7.95
C ALA A 244 -6.32 10.87 -9.07
N ASN A 245 -7.07 10.32 -10.04
CA ASN A 245 -7.67 11.08 -11.13
C ASN A 245 -8.74 12.08 -10.65
N LYS A 246 -9.46 11.78 -9.57
CA LYS A 246 -10.39 12.72 -8.94
C LYS A 246 -9.66 13.88 -8.27
N LEU A 247 -8.53 13.59 -7.61
CA LEU A 247 -7.79 14.51 -6.76
C LEU A 247 -6.84 15.44 -7.53
N ALA A 248 -6.23 14.97 -8.62
CA ALA A 248 -5.19 15.71 -9.33
C ALA A 248 -5.45 15.91 -10.81
N GLN A 249 -4.73 16.87 -11.41
CA GLN A 249 -4.74 17.13 -12.85
C GLN A 249 -3.82 16.16 -13.60
N ARG A 250 -2.67 15.80 -12.98
CA ARG A 250 -1.70 14.84 -13.50
C ARG A 250 -1.54 13.72 -12.50
N VAL A 251 -1.42 12.49 -13.00
CA VAL A 251 -1.25 11.28 -12.19
C VAL A 251 0.01 10.55 -12.60
N VAL A 252 0.86 10.28 -11.63
CA VAL A 252 2.02 9.39 -11.73
C VAL A 252 1.64 8.07 -11.07
N MET A 253 1.68 6.99 -11.82
CA MET A 253 1.27 5.66 -11.36
C MET A 253 2.37 4.64 -11.57
N GLU A 254 2.36 3.58 -10.78
CA GLU A 254 3.29 2.48 -10.86
C GLU A 254 2.72 1.33 -11.69
N LEU A 255 3.52 0.78 -12.60
CA LEU A 255 3.21 -0.42 -13.36
C LEU A 255 3.80 -1.63 -12.64
N LYS A 256 2.97 -2.53 -12.13
CA LYS A 256 3.38 -3.71 -11.36
C LYS A 256 3.14 -5.03 -12.08
N ALA A 257 3.95 -6.04 -11.72
CA ALA A 257 3.68 -7.43 -12.08
C ALA A 257 2.42 -7.97 -11.38
N PRO A 258 1.77 -8.99 -11.94
CA PRO A 258 0.66 -9.67 -11.29
C PRO A 258 1.06 -10.29 -9.94
N PHE A 259 0.14 -10.26 -9.00
CA PHE A 259 0.30 -10.91 -7.71
C PHE A 259 0.29 -12.43 -7.82
N ASN A 260 0.93 -13.06 -6.84
CA ASN A 260 1.00 -14.52 -6.77
C ASN A 260 -0.39 -15.15 -6.69
N GLN A 261 -0.70 -15.99 -7.67
CA GLN A 261 -2.00 -16.67 -7.82
C GLN A 261 -2.28 -17.68 -6.71
N ALA A 262 -1.25 -18.24 -6.09
CA ALA A 262 -1.40 -19.29 -5.09
C ALA A 262 -1.58 -18.77 -3.67
N THR A 263 -1.08 -17.57 -3.37
CA THR A 263 -1.06 -17.03 -2.00
C THR A 263 -1.83 -15.72 -1.85
N ALA A 264 -1.53 -14.71 -2.64
CA ALA A 264 -2.13 -13.38 -2.50
C ALA A 264 -3.59 -13.34 -2.97
N ILE A 265 -3.88 -13.89 -4.15
CA ILE A 265 -5.22 -13.82 -4.73
C ILE A 265 -6.27 -14.57 -3.89
N PRO A 266 -6.02 -15.79 -3.36
CA PRO A 266 -6.97 -16.45 -2.46
C PRO A 266 -7.28 -15.64 -1.19
N ALA A 267 -6.30 -14.90 -0.63
CA ALA A 267 -6.52 -14.04 0.53
C ALA A 267 -7.47 -12.89 0.19
N TRP A 268 -7.25 -12.17 -0.91
CA TRP A 268 -8.14 -11.10 -1.36
C TRP A 268 -9.56 -11.57 -1.63
N ARG A 269 -9.71 -12.68 -2.34
CA ARG A 269 -11.04 -13.28 -2.60
C ARG A 269 -11.74 -13.70 -1.32
N ALA A 270 -11.00 -14.26 -0.35
CA ALA A 270 -11.56 -14.72 0.91
C ALA A 270 -12.08 -13.60 1.80
N VAL A 271 -11.40 -12.44 1.80
CA VAL A 271 -11.69 -11.33 2.69
C VAL A 271 -12.52 -10.25 2.01
N LEU A 272 -12.06 -9.77 0.86
CA LEU A 272 -12.71 -8.66 0.16
C LEU A 272 -13.74 -9.12 -0.87
N GLY A 273 -13.63 -10.35 -1.34
CA GLY A 273 -14.45 -10.85 -2.46
C GLY A 273 -14.01 -10.35 -3.83
N VAL A 274 -12.83 -9.69 -3.91
CA VAL A 274 -12.25 -9.12 -5.14
C VAL A 274 -11.04 -9.93 -5.57
N ASP A 275 -10.80 -10.01 -6.87
CA ASP A 275 -9.56 -10.57 -7.44
C ASP A 275 -8.55 -9.44 -7.65
N GLY A 276 -7.44 -9.47 -6.91
CA GLY A 276 -6.42 -8.43 -6.97
C GLY A 276 -5.77 -8.29 -8.35
N ASN A 277 -5.63 -9.38 -9.11
CA ASN A 277 -5.10 -9.30 -10.47
C ASN A 277 -6.14 -8.77 -11.46
N GLN A 278 -7.43 -9.00 -11.23
CA GLN A 278 -8.49 -8.34 -12.01
C GLN A 278 -8.47 -6.83 -11.74
N ARG A 279 -8.31 -6.41 -10.47
CA ARG A 279 -8.15 -4.99 -10.10
C ARG A 279 -6.92 -4.39 -10.79
N LEU A 280 -5.77 -5.05 -10.70
CA LEU A 280 -4.53 -4.57 -11.31
C LEU A 280 -4.66 -4.39 -12.84
N ARG A 281 -5.27 -5.36 -13.54
CA ARG A 281 -5.54 -5.23 -14.97
C ARG A 281 -6.47 -4.06 -15.29
N HIS A 282 -7.48 -3.81 -14.47
CA HIS A 282 -8.39 -2.68 -14.64
C HIS A 282 -7.65 -1.35 -14.46
N VAL A 283 -6.82 -1.23 -13.42
CA VAL A 283 -5.98 -0.06 -13.18
C VAL A 283 -5.05 0.21 -14.36
N HIS A 284 -4.37 -0.82 -14.89
CA HIS A 284 -3.47 -0.68 -16.03
C HIS A 284 -4.15 -0.27 -17.34
N ARG A 285 -5.48 -0.31 -17.43
CA ARG A 285 -6.26 0.19 -18.58
C ARG A 285 -6.74 1.62 -18.41
N GLN A 286 -6.58 2.19 -17.23
CA GLN A 286 -6.97 3.56 -16.97
C GLN A 286 -5.87 4.54 -17.35
N HIS A 287 -6.21 5.80 -17.43
CA HIS A 287 -5.26 6.86 -17.75
C HIS A 287 -4.42 7.23 -16.53
N ALA A 288 -3.12 7.31 -16.73
CA ALA A 288 -2.18 8.06 -15.93
C ALA A 288 -1.19 8.76 -16.86
N ASP A 289 -0.72 9.95 -16.50
CA ASP A 289 0.17 10.76 -17.32
C ASP A 289 1.57 10.17 -17.39
N VAL A 290 2.00 9.52 -16.31
CA VAL A 290 3.30 8.85 -16.22
C VAL A 290 3.11 7.48 -15.57
N TRP A 291 3.69 6.45 -16.19
CA TRP A 291 3.77 5.10 -15.66
C TRP A 291 5.21 4.73 -15.36
N ILE A 292 5.53 4.50 -14.09
CA ILE A 292 6.85 4.04 -13.64
C ILE A 292 6.85 2.51 -13.63
N ASP A 293 7.62 1.88 -14.50
CA ASP A 293 7.67 0.42 -14.62
C ASP A 293 8.53 -0.20 -13.51
N SER A 294 7.85 -0.81 -12.53
CA SER A 294 8.47 -1.61 -11.48
C SER A 294 8.07 -3.09 -11.54
N SER A 295 7.63 -3.56 -12.70
CA SER A 295 7.13 -4.93 -12.86
C SER A 295 8.21 -6.01 -12.62
N ASP A 296 9.47 -5.68 -12.68
CA ASP A 296 10.63 -6.55 -12.43
C ASP A 296 11.21 -6.46 -11.01
N VAL A 297 10.66 -5.60 -10.14
CA VAL A 297 11.19 -5.35 -8.78
C VAL A 297 11.34 -6.63 -7.96
N GLU A 298 10.44 -7.59 -8.11
CA GLU A 298 10.53 -8.87 -7.40
C GLU A 298 11.70 -9.72 -7.89
N SER A 299 11.96 -9.75 -9.20
CA SER A 299 13.06 -10.52 -9.77
C SER A 299 14.42 -9.92 -9.42
N ILE A 300 14.52 -8.59 -9.39
CA ILE A 300 15.76 -7.88 -9.03
C ILE A 300 16.11 -8.10 -7.56
N PHE A 301 15.13 -7.98 -6.66
CA PHE A 301 15.35 -8.10 -5.22
C PHE A 301 15.07 -9.50 -4.65
N HIS A 302 14.84 -10.51 -5.49
CA HIS A 302 14.54 -11.88 -5.05
C HIS A 302 15.64 -12.50 -4.17
N LYS A 303 16.91 -12.15 -4.40
CA LYS A 303 18.05 -12.67 -3.65
C LYS A 303 18.52 -11.77 -2.52
N SER A 304 17.98 -10.57 -2.42
CA SER A 304 18.42 -9.58 -1.43
C SER A 304 17.51 -9.52 -0.22
N GLY A 305 18.06 -9.78 0.91
CA GLY A 305 17.81 -9.42 2.29
C GLY A 305 16.41 -9.58 2.89
N MET A 306 15.37 -8.98 2.36
CA MET A 306 14.04 -8.96 2.97
C MET A 306 13.05 -9.84 2.22
N GLN A 307 12.82 -11.04 2.72
CA GLN A 307 11.97 -12.04 2.06
C GLN A 307 11.10 -12.80 3.04
N GLN A 308 9.92 -13.21 2.59
CA GLN A 308 9.18 -14.27 3.25
C GLN A 308 9.79 -15.62 2.86
N LYS A 309 10.23 -16.38 3.82
CA LYS A 309 10.78 -17.73 3.61
C LYS A 309 10.11 -18.76 4.52
N LEU A 310 9.83 -19.92 3.96
CA LEU A 310 9.45 -21.09 4.76
C LEU A 310 10.67 -21.62 5.49
N SER A 311 10.65 -21.59 6.82
CA SER A 311 11.66 -22.21 7.66
C SER A 311 11.20 -23.61 8.03
N TRP A 312 11.66 -24.62 7.29
CA TRP A 312 11.38 -26.02 7.57
C TRP A 312 11.82 -26.46 8.97
N PRO A 313 13.04 -26.11 9.48
CA PRO A 313 13.46 -26.51 10.83
C PRO A 313 12.58 -25.93 11.94
N LYS A 314 12.00 -24.76 11.73
CA LYS A 314 11.10 -24.10 12.70
C LYS A 314 9.62 -24.29 12.37
N ASN A 315 9.30 -24.99 11.30
CA ASN A 315 7.93 -25.22 10.81
C ASN A 315 7.08 -23.92 10.76
N ARG A 316 7.69 -22.81 10.31
CA ARG A 316 7.05 -21.47 10.29
C ARG A 316 7.41 -20.67 9.06
N LEU A 317 6.46 -19.84 8.62
CA LEU A 317 6.73 -18.73 7.73
C LEU A 317 7.48 -17.63 8.50
N ARG A 318 8.61 -17.18 7.98
CA ARG A 318 9.44 -16.14 8.60
C ARG A 318 9.67 -15.01 7.62
N LEU A 319 9.77 -13.81 8.16
CA LEU A 319 10.41 -12.70 7.48
C LEU A 319 11.91 -12.83 7.67
N LEU A 320 12.65 -12.97 6.58
CA LEU A 320 14.10 -12.86 6.61
C LEU A 320 14.46 -11.38 6.51
N MET A 321 15.31 -10.96 7.41
CA MET A 321 15.96 -9.67 7.42
C MET A 321 17.46 -9.85 7.21
N PRO A 322 18.17 -8.88 6.64
CA PRO A 322 19.62 -8.89 6.65
C PRO A 322 20.12 -9.09 8.08
N THR A 323 21.05 -10.02 8.26
CA THR A 323 21.57 -10.36 9.60
C THR A 323 22.53 -9.30 10.13
N ARG A 324 23.08 -8.46 9.26
CA ARG A 324 23.98 -7.37 9.59
C ARG A 324 23.37 -6.04 9.16
N TYR A 325 23.60 -5.02 9.97
CA TYR A 325 23.10 -3.66 9.71
C TYR A 325 23.65 -3.10 8.40
N GLU A 326 24.95 -3.31 8.12
CA GLU A 326 25.60 -2.83 6.87
C GLU A 326 24.88 -3.41 5.64
N SER A 327 24.56 -4.70 5.66
CA SER A 327 23.82 -5.33 4.56
C SER A 327 22.39 -4.80 4.41
N TYR A 328 21.78 -4.36 5.50
CA TYR A 328 20.50 -3.65 5.45
C TYR A 328 20.62 -2.29 4.75
N VAL A 329 21.66 -1.50 5.13
CA VAL A 329 21.93 -0.19 4.51
C VAL A 329 22.18 -0.34 3.02
N GLU A 330 23.02 -1.30 2.60
CA GLU A 330 23.28 -1.60 1.17
C GLU A 330 21.98 -1.95 0.42
N HIS A 331 21.11 -2.72 1.07
CA HIS A 331 19.83 -3.11 0.47
C HIS A 331 18.87 -1.93 0.30
N VAL A 332 18.80 -1.04 1.29
CA VAL A 332 18.01 0.20 1.22
C VAL A 332 18.53 1.11 0.12
N GLU A 333 19.87 1.28 0.01
CA GLU A 333 20.48 2.06 -1.07
C GLU A 333 20.16 1.47 -2.44
N ALA A 334 20.26 0.15 -2.60
CA ALA A 334 19.88 -0.52 -3.85
C ALA A 334 18.40 -0.31 -4.22
N GLN A 335 17.50 -0.33 -3.25
CA GLN A 335 16.08 0.00 -3.48
C GLN A 335 15.92 1.45 -3.94
N TRP A 336 16.59 2.39 -3.27
CA TRP A 336 16.51 3.80 -3.64
C TRP A 336 17.01 4.02 -5.06
N GLN A 337 18.19 3.49 -5.41
CA GLN A 337 18.79 3.60 -6.75
C GLN A 337 17.87 2.99 -7.82
N TYR A 338 17.27 1.83 -7.54
CA TYR A 338 16.30 1.22 -8.44
C TYR A 338 15.12 2.16 -8.73
N GLY A 339 14.50 2.69 -7.68
CA GLY A 339 13.36 3.60 -7.83
C GLY A 339 13.72 4.90 -8.56
N TYR A 340 14.89 5.44 -8.27
CA TYR A 340 15.42 6.66 -8.91
C TYR A 340 15.63 6.45 -10.42
N GLN A 341 16.29 5.36 -10.83
CA GLN A 341 16.49 5.04 -12.24
C GLN A 341 15.18 4.83 -12.99
N ARG A 342 14.25 4.06 -12.39
CA ARG A 342 12.93 3.85 -12.99
C ARG A 342 12.12 5.14 -13.11
N GLY A 343 12.25 6.03 -12.12
CA GLY A 343 11.66 7.38 -12.18
C GLY A 343 12.25 8.22 -13.32
N LEU A 344 13.59 8.30 -13.44
CA LEU A 344 14.25 9.04 -14.52
C LEU A 344 13.83 8.52 -15.91
N GLU A 345 13.78 7.20 -16.10
CA GLU A 345 13.33 6.58 -17.35
C GLU A 345 11.89 6.99 -17.69
N ALA A 346 11.01 7.00 -16.69
CA ALA A 346 9.59 7.32 -16.86
C ALA A 346 9.36 8.81 -17.18
N PHE A 347 9.99 9.70 -16.43
CA PHE A 347 9.85 11.14 -16.62
C PHE A 347 10.58 11.66 -17.85
N GLY A 348 11.68 11.02 -18.23
CA GLY A 348 12.45 11.39 -19.44
C GLY A 348 11.77 11.03 -20.76
N LYS A 349 10.84 10.06 -20.77
CA LYS A 349 10.17 9.55 -21.99
C LYS A 349 8.67 9.25 -21.76
N PRO A 350 7.84 10.23 -21.42
CA PRO A 350 6.44 9.98 -21.05
C PRO A 350 5.63 9.30 -22.17
N HIS A 351 5.82 9.66 -23.45
CA HIS A 351 5.12 9.04 -24.57
C HIS A 351 5.55 7.60 -24.84
N ALA A 352 6.84 7.27 -24.68
CA ALA A 352 7.33 5.90 -24.79
C ALA A 352 6.77 5.02 -23.66
N ASN A 353 6.61 5.61 -22.48
CA ASN A 353 6.03 4.98 -21.30
C ASN A 353 4.57 4.56 -21.50
N TYR A 354 3.75 5.43 -22.12
CA TYR A 354 2.38 5.11 -22.47
C TYR A 354 2.28 3.90 -23.43
N LYS A 355 3.16 3.84 -24.44
CA LYS A 355 3.21 2.67 -25.36
C LYS A 355 3.63 1.39 -24.64
N GLN A 356 4.56 1.48 -23.70
CA GLN A 356 4.98 0.35 -22.89
C GLN A 356 3.85 -0.16 -21.99
N HIS A 357 3.11 0.76 -21.34
CA HIS A 357 1.93 0.45 -20.56
C HIS A 357 0.87 -0.30 -21.39
N MET A 358 0.55 0.17 -22.58
CA MET A 358 -0.41 -0.49 -23.47
C MET A 358 0.04 -1.91 -23.89
N ARG A 359 1.34 -2.13 -24.10
CA ARG A 359 1.91 -3.47 -24.36
C ARG A 359 1.74 -4.41 -23.17
N HIS A 360 1.97 -3.93 -21.94
CA HIS A 360 1.76 -4.71 -20.73
C HIS A 360 0.27 -5.05 -20.55
N ALA A 361 -0.64 -4.10 -20.71
CA ALA A 361 -2.07 -4.34 -20.64
C ALA A 361 -2.52 -5.42 -21.63
N THR A 362 -1.95 -5.45 -22.83
CA THR A 362 -2.23 -6.48 -23.86
C THR A 362 -1.70 -7.87 -23.47
N ARG A 363 -0.54 -7.95 -22.81
CA ARG A 363 0.01 -9.24 -22.33
C ARG A 363 -0.87 -9.91 -21.28
N TYR A 364 -1.54 -9.14 -20.42
CA TYR A 364 -2.46 -9.67 -19.41
C TYR A 364 -3.80 -10.14 -19.99
N ASN A 365 -4.11 -9.78 -21.23
CA ASN A 365 -5.38 -10.11 -21.88
C ASN A 365 -5.29 -11.35 -22.80
N LYS A 366 -4.15 -12.01 -22.90
CA LYS A 366 -4.10 -13.32 -23.57
C LYS A 366 -4.73 -14.37 -22.66
N PRO A 367 -5.68 -15.18 -23.20
CA PRO A 367 -6.42 -16.20 -22.44
C PRO A 367 -5.50 -17.26 -21.82
#